data_549018eaba555dd52379b4bc03aafe99
#
_entry.id   549018eaba555dd52379b4bc03aafe99
#
_cell.length_a   1.000
_cell.length_b   1.000
_cell.length_c   1.000
_cell.angle_alpha   90.00
_cell.angle_beta   90.00
_cell.angle_gamma   90.00
#
_symmetry.space_group_name_H-M   'P 1'
#
loop_
_entity.id
_entity.type
_entity.pdbx_description
1 polymer ?
#
loop_
_entity_poly.entity_id
_entity_poly.type
_entity_poly.pdbx_seq_one_letter_code
_entity_poly.pdbx_strand_id
1 'polypeptide(L)'
;MFGFLGIYIYICKSMCKFKNIVFDLGGVLFARDPQKFEREFIKFFSYILLPEMPKFWEDYDRGVVTYDEVLTSLAEYNGCTRELADANLRRSIITQEAIPATVELIKSLKQDGRKLYVLSNMSLEFIEFLRKQPVYSHFDGEVVSCEEKVVKPEAEIYRRLEERYGIDPSKTLFIDDRKANVDAAIARGWGGYHFDAKDPVKSCMELRNILFTEE
;
A
#
# COMPACT_ATOMS: atom_id res chain seq x y z
N MET A 1 17.99 28.98 -15.10
CA MET A 1 18.22 27.70 -15.81
C MET A 1 17.56 26.60 -14.96
N PHE A 2 16.38 26.18 -15.39
CA PHE A 2 15.48 25.34 -14.58
C PHE A 2 15.77 23.88 -14.84
N GLY A 3 16.14 23.15 -13.81
CA GLY A 3 16.23 21.69 -13.82
C GLY A 3 14.98 21.09 -13.19
N PHE A 4 13.97 20.81 -13.99
CA PHE A 4 12.85 19.97 -13.57
C PHE A 4 13.29 18.52 -13.63
N LEU A 5 13.38 17.86 -12.47
CA LEU A 5 13.42 16.40 -12.40
C LEU A 5 12.06 15.89 -12.85
N GLY A 6 12.05 15.30 -14.04
CA GLY A 6 10.82 14.80 -14.65
C GLY A 6 10.25 13.59 -13.90
N ILE A 7 9.12 13.80 -13.28
CA ILE A 7 8.18 12.71 -13.01
C ILE A 7 7.66 12.29 -14.38
N TYR A 8 8.07 11.10 -14.87
CA TYR A 8 7.55 10.57 -16.11
C TYR A 8 6.10 10.12 -15.91
N ILE A 9 5.18 11.06 -16.07
CA ILE A 9 3.77 10.75 -16.25
C ILE A 9 3.55 10.61 -17.75
N TYR A 10 3.37 9.39 -18.23
CA TYR A 10 2.82 9.18 -19.57
C TYR A 10 1.33 9.54 -19.52
N ILE A 11 1.01 10.81 -19.64
CA ILE A 11 -0.36 11.29 -19.83
C ILE A 11 -0.63 11.35 -21.32
N CYS A 12 -1.33 10.35 -21.82
CA CYS A 12 -1.98 10.47 -23.12
C CYS A 12 -3.23 11.34 -22.92
N LYS A 13 -3.30 12.47 -23.62
CA LYS A 13 -4.39 13.45 -23.59
C LYS A 13 -5.74 12.80 -23.92
N SER A 14 -6.59 12.62 -22.92
CA SER A 14 -8.05 12.48 -23.11
C SER A 14 -8.73 12.43 -21.74
N MET A 15 -9.79 13.22 -21.59
CA MET A 15 -10.71 13.36 -20.44
C MET A 15 -10.74 12.19 -19.47
N CYS A 16 -10.48 12.48 -18.21
CA CYS A 16 -10.68 11.59 -17.04
C CYS A 16 -10.39 10.10 -17.29
N LYS A 17 -9.13 9.78 -17.61
CA LYS A 17 -8.71 8.49 -18.13
C LYS A 17 -8.94 7.33 -17.15
N PHE A 18 -8.76 7.58 -15.84
CA PHE A 18 -8.75 6.50 -14.85
C PHE A 18 -10.12 6.35 -14.19
N LYS A 19 -10.80 5.24 -14.50
CA LYS A 19 -12.06 4.84 -13.86
C LYS A 19 -11.83 3.99 -12.62
N ASN A 20 -10.74 3.24 -12.60
CA ASN A 20 -10.33 2.37 -11.51
C ASN A 20 -9.11 2.96 -10.82
N ILE A 21 -9.18 3.13 -9.50
CA ILE A 21 -8.04 3.57 -8.69
C ILE A 21 -7.71 2.46 -7.72
N VAL A 22 -6.48 1.98 -7.78
CA VAL A 22 -5.98 0.90 -6.93
C VAL A 22 -5.01 1.48 -5.92
N PHE A 23 -5.23 1.20 -4.66
CA PHE A 23 -4.41 1.69 -3.56
C PHE A 23 -3.62 0.56 -2.91
N ASP A 24 -2.35 0.81 -2.62
CA ASP A 24 -1.70 0.11 -1.51
C ASP A 24 -2.25 0.59 -0.17
N LEU A 25 -2.00 -0.17 0.88
CA LEU A 25 -2.41 0.17 2.24
C LEU A 25 -1.27 0.80 3.04
N GLY A 26 -0.17 0.08 3.22
CA GLY A 26 0.96 0.53 4.03
C GLY A 26 1.67 1.74 3.43
N GLY A 27 1.88 2.81 4.19
CA GLY A 27 2.52 4.03 3.70
C GLY A 27 1.65 4.89 2.77
N VAL A 28 0.53 4.39 2.25
CA VAL A 28 -0.39 5.10 1.35
C VAL A 28 -1.70 5.46 2.04
N LEU A 29 -2.40 4.47 2.58
CA LEU A 29 -3.67 4.68 3.30
C LEU A 29 -3.50 4.59 4.80
N PHE A 30 -2.62 3.70 5.29
CA PHE A 30 -2.37 3.50 6.70
C PHE A 30 -0.90 3.68 7.03
N ALA A 31 -0.63 4.33 8.14
CA ALA A 31 0.71 4.49 8.69
C ALA A 31 0.67 4.52 10.21
N ARG A 32 1.83 4.37 10.83
CA ARG A 32 2.02 4.73 12.24
C ARG A 32 2.72 6.09 12.28
N ASP A 33 2.19 7.00 13.08
CA ASP A 33 2.88 8.27 13.36
C ASP A 33 4.09 7.98 14.27
N PRO A 34 5.33 8.11 13.76
CA PRO A 34 6.52 7.76 14.53
C PRO A 34 6.71 8.64 15.78
N GLN A 35 6.07 9.81 15.83
CA GLN A 35 6.15 10.71 17.00
C GLN A 35 5.37 10.19 18.20
N LYS A 36 4.48 9.21 18.02
CA LYS A 36 3.67 8.60 19.09
C LYS A 36 4.35 7.37 19.74
N PHE A 37 5.57 7.03 19.30
CA PHE A 37 6.23 5.78 19.74
C PHE A 37 7.65 6.02 20.22
N GLU A 38 8.09 5.17 21.12
CA GLU A 38 9.46 5.12 21.60
C GLU A 38 10.41 4.70 20.47
N ARG A 39 11.65 5.22 20.53
CA ARG A 39 12.67 4.97 19.52
C ARG A 39 12.95 3.48 19.32
N GLU A 40 12.92 2.72 20.41
CA GLU A 40 13.14 1.26 20.42
C GLU A 40 12.06 0.53 19.63
N PHE A 41 10.79 0.93 19.76
CA PHE A 41 9.69 0.36 18.98
C PHE A 41 9.82 0.68 17.48
N ILE A 42 10.20 1.91 17.13
CA ILE A 42 10.43 2.28 15.74
C ILE A 42 11.59 1.47 15.14
N LYS A 43 12.69 1.35 15.91
CA LYS A 43 13.86 0.57 15.48
C LYS A 43 13.52 -0.91 15.26
N PHE A 44 12.63 -1.48 16.08
CA PHE A 44 12.23 -2.90 16.00
C PHE A 44 11.72 -3.29 14.62
N PHE A 45 11.01 -2.38 13.93
CA PHE A 45 10.45 -2.58 12.60
C PHE A 45 11.17 -1.80 11.48
N SER A 46 12.39 -1.31 11.74
CA SER A 46 13.10 -0.47 10.75
C SER A 46 13.38 -1.18 9.43
N TYR A 47 13.41 -2.50 9.41
CA TYR A 47 13.61 -3.29 8.20
C TYR A 47 12.49 -3.14 7.16
N ILE A 48 11.30 -2.70 7.55
CA ILE A 48 10.21 -2.44 6.59
C ILE A 48 10.52 -1.27 5.65
N LEU A 49 11.48 -0.41 6.01
CA LEU A 49 11.95 0.72 5.21
C LEU A 49 13.10 0.33 4.27
N LEU A 50 13.62 -0.89 4.36
CA LEU A 50 14.67 -1.37 3.47
C LEU A 50 14.11 -1.60 2.05
N PRO A 51 14.94 -1.42 1.01
CA PRO A 51 14.57 -1.77 -0.36
C PRO A 51 14.14 -3.24 -0.48
N GLU A 52 14.85 -4.13 0.19
CA GLU A 52 14.55 -5.56 0.29
C GLU A 52 14.26 -5.89 1.76
N MET A 53 13.05 -6.35 2.02
CA MET A 53 12.68 -6.79 3.37
C MET A 53 13.29 -8.16 3.67
N PRO A 54 13.53 -8.48 4.96
CA PRO A 54 13.93 -9.83 5.35
C PRO A 54 12.93 -10.87 4.86
N LYS A 55 13.46 -12.02 4.41
CA LYS A 55 12.66 -13.10 3.82
C LYS A 55 11.50 -13.55 4.73
N PHE A 56 11.73 -13.65 6.04
CA PHE A 56 10.69 -14.07 6.99
C PHE A 56 9.49 -13.12 7.00
N TRP A 57 9.74 -11.80 6.78
CA TRP A 57 8.65 -10.82 6.73
C TRP A 57 7.89 -10.88 5.41
N GLU A 58 8.62 -11.05 4.29
CA GLU A 58 7.99 -11.28 3.00
C GLU A 58 7.13 -12.55 3.02
N ASP A 59 7.62 -13.64 3.63
CA ASP A 59 6.88 -14.90 3.76
C ASP A 59 5.63 -14.75 4.64
N TYR A 60 5.71 -13.89 5.67
CA TYR A 60 4.56 -13.54 6.49
C TYR A 60 3.52 -12.73 5.71
N ASP A 61 3.94 -11.70 4.95
CA ASP A 61 3.06 -10.94 4.07
C ASP A 61 2.51 -11.80 2.92
N ARG A 62 3.26 -12.79 2.45
CA ARG A 62 2.79 -13.79 1.49
C ARG A 62 1.79 -14.78 2.11
N GLY A 63 1.75 -14.88 3.42
CA GLY A 63 0.91 -15.81 4.17
C GLY A 63 1.36 -17.27 4.07
N VAL A 64 2.64 -17.54 3.82
CA VAL A 64 3.23 -18.89 3.80
C VAL A 64 3.87 -19.27 5.12
N VAL A 65 3.99 -18.33 6.05
CA VAL A 65 4.33 -18.57 7.46
C VAL A 65 3.20 -18.07 8.35
N THR A 66 3.03 -18.73 9.47
CA THR A 66 2.02 -18.40 10.48
C THR A 66 2.50 -17.27 11.39
N TYR A 67 1.56 -16.70 12.16
CA TYR A 67 1.87 -15.73 13.22
C TYR A 67 2.91 -16.30 14.23
N ASP A 68 2.78 -17.58 14.59
CA ASP A 68 3.67 -18.24 15.53
C ASP A 68 5.10 -18.39 14.98
N GLU A 69 5.22 -18.73 13.71
CA GLU A 69 6.52 -18.85 13.03
C GLU A 69 7.21 -17.50 12.85
N VAL A 70 6.46 -16.46 12.46
CA VAL A 70 7.04 -15.12 12.32
C VAL A 70 7.51 -14.55 13.66
N LEU A 71 6.87 -14.87 14.78
CA LEU A 71 7.34 -14.44 16.11
C LEU A 71 8.72 -14.98 16.44
N THR A 72 9.00 -16.25 16.09
CA THR A 72 10.32 -16.83 16.28
C THR A 72 11.37 -16.05 15.47
N SER A 73 11.11 -15.84 14.19
CA SER A 73 12.01 -15.09 13.32
C SER A 73 12.21 -13.63 13.77
N LEU A 74 11.15 -12.99 14.25
CA LEU A 74 11.20 -11.62 14.80
C LEU A 74 12.07 -11.54 16.06
N ALA A 75 11.92 -12.52 16.98
CA ALA A 75 12.71 -12.58 18.19
C ALA A 75 14.20 -12.77 17.88
N GLU A 76 14.53 -13.70 16.97
CA GLU A 76 15.89 -13.95 16.50
C GLU A 76 16.49 -12.72 15.80
N TYR A 77 15.75 -12.11 14.87
CA TYR A 77 16.22 -10.95 14.11
C TYR A 77 16.53 -9.74 15.00
N ASN A 78 15.71 -9.51 16.03
CA ASN A 78 15.89 -8.39 16.95
C ASN A 78 16.73 -8.73 18.21
N GLY A 79 17.15 -9.97 18.39
CA GLY A 79 17.92 -10.42 19.56
C GLY A 79 17.14 -10.25 20.86
N CYS A 80 15.85 -10.57 20.86
CA CYS A 80 14.95 -10.37 22.00
C CYS A 80 14.17 -11.64 22.35
N THR A 81 13.38 -11.61 23.44
CA THR A 81 12.49 -12.73 23.78
C THR A 81 11.28 -12.76 22.86
N ARG A 82 10.69 -13.94 22.72
CA ARG A 82 9.47 -14.15 21.91
C ARG A 82 8.28 -13.34 22.44
N GLU A 83 8.17 -13.20 23.77
CA GLU A 83 7.11 -12.40 24.42
C GLU A 83 7.24 -10.91 24.04
N LEU A 84 8.47 -10.37 23.96
CA LEU A 84 8.69 -8.99 23.53
C LEU A 84 8.38 -8.84 22.02
N ALA A 85 8.73 -9.82 21.21
CA ALA A 85 8.40 -9.83 19.80
C ALA A 85 6.86 -9.84 19.60
N ASP A 86 6.13 -10.68 20.34
CA ASP A 86 4.66 -10.75 20.31
C ASP A 86 4.02 -9.41 20.74
N ALA A 87 4.47 -8.85 21.86
CA ALA A 87 3.97 -7.56 22.34
C ALA A 87 4.16 -6.44 21.31
N ASN A 88 5.34 -6.37 20.66
CA ASN A 88 5.62 -5.39 19.63
C ASN A 88 4.80 -5.64 18.38
N LEU A 89 4.66 -6.88 17.92
CA LEU A 89 3.89 -7.21 16.72
C LEU A 89 2.39 -6.87 16.92
N ARG A 90 1.78 -7.28 18.03
CA ARG A 90 0.39 -6.92 18.37
C ARG A 90 0.21 -5.40 18.42
N ARG A 91 1.12 -4.71 19.11
CA ARG A 91 1.09 -3.24 19.18
C ARG A 91 1.18 -2.62 17.77
N SER A 92 2.04 -3.15 16.92
CA SER A 92 2.22 -2.64 15.56
C SER A 92 0.98 -2.81 14.67
N ILE A 93 0.19 -3.85 14.90
CA ILE A 93 -1.09 -4.09 14.20
C ILE A 93 -2.13 -3.06 14.63
N ILE A 94 -2.39 -2.96 15.94
CA ILE A 94 -3.51 -2.15 16.47
C ILE A 94 -3.27 -0.65 16.45
N THR A 95 -2.04 -0.20 16.17
CA THR A 95 -1.67 1.22 16.11
C THR A 95 -1.55 1.77 14.70
N GLN A 96 -2.03 1.02 13.70
CA GLN A 96 -2.17 1.55 12.34
C GLN A 96 -3.29 2.59 12.30
N GLU A 97 -2.99 3.77 11.81
CA GLU A 97 -3.93 4.88 11.66
C GLU A 97 -4.12 5.23 10.20
N ALA A 98 -5.35 5.56 9.81
CA ALA A 98 -5.62 6.01 8.46
C ALA A 98 -5.03 7.42 8.25
N ILE A 99 -4.34 7.63 7.13
CA ILE A 99 -3.74 8.90 6.74
C ILE A 99 -4.86 9.86 6.32
N PRO A 100 -5.08 10.99 7.04
CA PRO A 100 -6.25 11.84 6.79
C PRO A 100 -6.35 12.37 5.36
N ALA A 101 -5.22 12.76 4.77
CA ALA A 101 -5.18 13.27 3.39
C ALA A 101 -5.64 12.22 2.37
N THR A 102 -5.23 10.95 2.56
CA THR A 102 -5.64 9.84 1.70
C THR A 102 -7.12 9.49 1.90
N VAL A 103 -7.61 9.54 3.15
CA VAL A 103 -9.05 9.34 3.43
C VAL A 103 -9.92 10.35 2.67
N GLU A 104 -9.54 11.63 2.70
CA GLU A 104 -10.28 12.68 1.98
C GLU A 104 -10.18 12.54 0.45
N LEU A 105 -9.05 12.06 -0.06
CA LEU A 105 -8.91 11.72 -1.49
C LEU A 105 -9.86 10.57 -1.85
N ILE A 106 -9.89 9.50 -1.08
CA ILE A 106 -10.77 8.32 -1.27
C ILE A 106 -12.24 8.74 -1.30
N LYS A 107 -12.69 9.56 -0.33
CA LYS A 107 -14.06 10.07 -0.31
C LYS A 107 -14.41 10.87 -1.58
N SER A 108 -13.51 11.74 -2.01
CA SER A 108 -13.71 12.54 -3.22
C SER A 108 -13.79 11.67 -4.48
N LEU A 109 -12.96 10.63 -4.59
CA LEU A 109 -12.99 9.68 -5.71
C LEU A 109 -14.29 8.87 -5.74
N LYS A 110 -14.81 8.45 -4.58
CA LYS A 110 -16.11 7.76 -4.51
C LYS A 110 -17.27 8.69 -4.91
N GLN A 111 -17.24 9.94 -4.48
CA GLN A 111 -18.24 10.95 -4.90
C GLN A 111 -18.20 11.21 -6.41
N ASP A 112 -17.01 11.12 -7.02
CA ASP A 112 -16.80 11.22 -8.48
C ASP A 112 -17.20 9.94 -9.25
N GLY A 113 -17.70 8.91 -8.55
CA GLY A 113 -18.18 7.67 -9.15
C GLY A 113 -17.10 6.69 -9.57
N ARG A 114 -15.87 6.86 -9.12
CA ARG A 114 -14.76 5.94 -9.44
C ARG A 114 -14.87 4.65 -8.66
N LYS A 115 -14.35 3.58 -9.27
CA LYS A 115 -14.16 2.30 -8.60
C LYS A 115 -12.83 2.27 -7.86
N LEU A 116 -12.87 1.88 -6.60
CA LEU A 116 -11.69 1.85 -5.73
C LEU A 116 -11.37 0.42 -5.34
N TYR A 117 -10.10 0.05 -5.46
CA TYR A 117 -9.63 -1.29 -5.13
C TYR A 117 -8.39 -1.21 -4.24
N VAL A 118 -8.16 -2.28 -3.49
CA VAL A 118 -6.93 -2.49 -2.72
C VAL A 118 -6.06 -3.55 -3.42
N LEU A 119 -4.77 -3.29 -3.49
CA LEU A 119 -3.74 -4.27 -3.87
C LEU A 119 -2.56 -4.14 -2.90
N SER A 120 -2.46 -5.05 -1.93
CA SER A 120 -1.51 -4.89 -0.82
C SER A 120 -0.75 -6.16 -0.48
N ASN A 121 0.55 -5.98 -0.16
CA ASN A 121 1.34 -6.99 0.53
C ASN A 121 1.09 -6.83 2.03
N MET A 122 0.35 -7.77 2.62
CA MET A 122 -0.09 -7.63 4.00
C MET A 122 -0.39 -9.01 4.60
N SER A 123 0.10 -9.26 5.81
CA SER A 123 -0.21 -10.48 6.55
C SER A 123 -1.64 -10.49 7.09
N LEU A 124 -2.11 -11.67 7.47
CA LEU A 124 -3.51 -11.89 7.83
C LEU A 124 -3.96 -11.01 8.99
N GLU A 125 -3.18 -10.93 10.05
CA GLU A 125 -3.57 -10.20 11.26
C GLU A 125 -3.64 -8.68 11.02
N PHE A 126 -2.76 -8.14 10.16
CA PHE A 126 -2.84 -6.73 9.77
C PHE A 126 -4.08 -6.46 8.93
N ILE A 127 -4.33 -7.26 7.90
CA ILE A 127 -5.47 -7.00 7.02
C ILE A 127 -6.81 -7.16 7.74
N GLU A 128 -6.93 -8.13 8.65
CA GLU A 128 -8.14 -8.30 9.48
C GLU A 128 -8.40 -7.09 10.38
N PHE A 129 -7.35 -6.42 10.88
CA PHE A 129 -7.48 -5.20 11.64
C PHE A 129 -7.88 -4.01 10.75
N LEU A 130 -7.23 -3.86 9.60
CA LEU A 130 -7.46 -2.73 8.68
C LEU A 130 -8.85 -2.78 8.05
N ARG A 131 -9.38 -3.95 7.74
CA ARG A 131 -10.75 -4.14 7.22
C ARG A 131 -11.85 -3.60 8.15
N LYS A 132 -11.56 -3.50 9.45
CA LYS A 132 -12.49 -2.93 10.45
C LYS A 132 -12.48 -1.41 10.49
N GLN A 133 -11.54 -0.75 9.80
CA GLN A 133 -11.46 0.70 9.78
C GLN A 133 -12.55 1.31 8.88
N PRO A 134 -13.21 2.41 9.29
CA PRO A 134 -14.34 2.98 8.54
C PRO A 134 -14.04 3.29 7.07
N VAL A 135 -12.81 3.73 6.76
CA VAL A 135 -12.40 4.06 5.39
C VAL A 135 -12.41 2.84 4.47
N TYR A 136 -12.27 1.65 5.02
CA TYR A 136 -12.23 0.41 4.24
C TYR A 136 -13.54 0.13 3.48
N SER A 137 -14.67 0.61 4.01
CA SER A 137 -15.99 0.48 3.39
C SER A 137 -16.15 1.20 2.04
N HIS A 138 -15.19 2.05 1.67
CA HIS A 138 -15.20 2.76 0.38
C HIS A 138 -14.67 1.90 -0.78
N PHE A 139 -14.00 0.80 -0.52
CA PHE A 139 -13.43 -0.05 -1.56
C PHE A 139 -14.48 -1.00 -2.17
N ASP A 140 -14.42 -1.14 -3.49
CA ASP A 140 -15.29 -2.03 -4.27
C ASP A 140 -14.74 -3.46 -4.34
N GLY A 141 -13.46 -3.66 -3.96
CA GLY A 141 -12.81 -4.95 -3.91
C GLY A 141 -11.34 -4.88 -3.56
N GLU A 142 -10.72 -6.05 -3.40
CA GLU A 142 -9.34 -6.16 -2.96
C GLU A 142 -8.64 -7.42 -3.43
N VAL A 143 -7.32 -7.37 -3.48
CA VAL A 143 -6.41 -8.51 -3.57
C VAL A 143 -5.31 -8.33 -2.54
N VAL A 144 -5.16 -9.28 -1.63
CA VAL A 144 -4.20 -9.23 -0.51
C VAL A 144 -3.28 -10.44 -0.56
N SER A 145 -1.99 -10.19 -0.46
CA SER A 145 -0.94 -11.19 -0.68
C SER A 145 -1.05 -12.43 0.21
N CYS A 146 -1.41 -12.28 1.49
CA CYS A 146 -1.51 -13.42 2.40
C CYS A 146 -2.63 -14.40 2.04
N GLU A 147 -3.68 -13.94 1.36
CA GLU A 147 -4.77 -14.78 0.87
C GLU A 147 -4.41 -15.43 -0.46
N GLU A 148 -3.68 -14.71 -1.31
CA GLU A 148 -3.32 -15.11 -2.67
C GLU A 148 -2.02 -15.92 -2.76
N LYS A 149 -1.16 -15.88 -1.76
CA LYS A 149 0.17 -16.52 -1.71
C LYS A 149 1.15 -16.00 -2.77
N VAL A 150 0.89 -14.78 -3.27
CA VAL A 150 1.73 -14.03 -4.19
C VAL A 150 1.86 -12.58 -3.71
N VAL A 151 3.00 -11.94 -3.99
CA VAL A 151 3.27 -10.57 -3.50
C VAL A 151 3.57 -9.62 -4.67
N LYS A 152 3.36 -8.32 -4.48
CA LYS A 152 3.94 -7.29 -5.36
C LYS A 152 5.47 -7.34 -5.23
N PRO A 153 6.24 -7.18 -6.29
CA PRO A 153 5.86 -6.82 -7.67
C PRO A 153 5.62 -8.02 -8.62
N GLU A 154 5.33 -9.22 -8.13
CA GLU A 154 5.05 -10.37 -8.99
C GLU A 154 3.84 -10.07 -9.90
N ALA A 155 3.98 -10.31 -11.21
CA ALA A 155 2.94 -10.00 -12.20
C ALA A 155 1.59 -10.67 -11.90
N GLU A 156 1.63 -11.82 -11.24
CA GLU A 156 0.46 -12.64 -10.91
C GLU A 156 -0.53 -11.91 -9.99
N ILE A 157 -0.06 -11.13 -8.99
CA ILE A 157 -0.98 -10.46 -8.05
C ILE A 157 -1.82 -9.38 -8.75
N TYR A 158 -1.23 -8.68 -9.72
CA TYR A 158 -1.93 -7.68 -10.55
C TYR A 158 -2.96 -8.36 -11.47
N ARG A 159 -2.56 -9.48 -12.11
CA ARG A 159 -3.44 -10.28 -12.98
C ARG A 159 -4.67 -10.74 -12.21
N ARG A 160 -4.53 -11.19 -10.97
CA ARG A 160 -5.65 -11.61 -10.12
C ARG A 160 -6.65 -10.48 -9.86
N LEU A 161 -6.16 -9.26 -9.64
CA LEU A 161 -7.05 -8.11 -9.48
C LEU A 161 -7.80 -7.81 -10.79
N GLU A 162 -7.10 -7.83 -11.94
CA GLU A 162 -7.69 -7.63 -13.26
C GLU A 162 -8.81 -8.64 -13.53
N GLU A 163 -8.54 -9.92 -13.33
CA GLU A 163 -9.50 -11.00 -13.63
C GLU A 163 -10.68 -11.02 -12.67
N ARG A 164 -10.44 -10.80 -11.36
CA ARG A 164 -11.47 -10.85 -10.34
C ARG A 164 -12.52 -9.75 -10.51
N TYR A 165 -12.10 -8.56 -10.91
CA TYR A 165 -12.97 -7.39 -10.99
C TYR A 165 -13.19 -6.85 -12.41
N GLY A 166 -12.67 -7.51 -13.43
CA GLY A 166 -12.81 -7.09 -14.83
C GLY A 166 -12.16 -5.73 -15.09
N ILE A 167 -11.00 -5.47 -14.46
CA ILE A 167 -10.31 -4.19 -14.55
C ILE A 167 -9.62 -4.04 -15.91
N ASP A 168 -9.90 -2.90 -16.59
CA ASP A 168 -9.20 -2.49 -17.79
C ASP A 168 -7.88 -1.81 -17.41
N PRO A 169 -6.71 -2.40 -17.74
CA PRO A 169 -5.40 -1.82 -17.46
C PRO A 169 -5.27 -0.36 -17.92
N SER A 170 -5.76 -0.04 -19.11
CA SER A 170 -5.64 1.29 -19.70
C SER A 170 -6.43 2.39 -18.98
N LYS A 171 -7.39 1.99 -18.12
CA LYS A 171 -8.27 2.87 -17.33
C LYS A 171 -8.00 2.77 -15.82
N THR A 172 -6.86 2.21 -15.42
CA THR A 172 -6.50 1.93 -14.04
C THR A 172 -5.28 2.74 -13.63
N LEU A 173 -5.33 3.39 -12.47
CA LEU A 173 -4.19 4.02 -11.81
C LEU A 173 -3.87 3.26 -10.53
N PHE A 174 -2.61 2.86 -10.37
CA PHE A 174 -2.09 2.26 -9.15
C PHE A 174 -1.27 3.27 -8.34
N ILE A 175 -1.51 3.31 -7.04
CA ILE A 175 -0.88 4.22 -6.08
C ILE A 175 -0.18 3.38 -5.02
N ASP A 176 1.15 3.47 -4.95
CA ASP A 176 1.98 2.66 -4.06
C ASP A 176 3.24 3.45 -3.66
N ASP A 177 3.74 3.29 -2.45
CA ASP A 177 4.94 3.97 -1.96
C ASP A 177 6.25 3.28 -2.37
N ARG A 178 6.17 2.07 -2.95
CA ARG A 178 7.32 1.34 -3.47
C ARG A 178 7.39 1.44 -4.99
N LYS A 179 8.45 2.09 -5.47
CA LYS A 179 8.67 2.28 -6.91
C LYS A 179 8.62 0.98 -7.72
N ALA A 180 9.18 -0.11 -7.20
CA ALA A 180 9.17 -1.40 -7.90
C ALA A 180 7.75 -1.92 -8.17
N ASN A 181 6.82 -1.70 -7.23
CA ASN A 181 5.42 -2.08 -7.39
C ASN A 181 4.73 -1.22 -8.47
N VAL A 182 5.01 0.08 -8.46
CA VAL A 182 4.49 1.02 -9.48
C VAL A 182 5.01 0.66 -10.86
N ASP A 183 6.32 0.37 -10.99
CA ASP A 183 6.94 0.00 -12.26
C ASP A 183 6.32 -1.30 -12.82
N ALA A 184 6.02 -2.27 -11.96
CA ALA A 184 5.36 -3.51 -12.38
C ALA A 184 3.92 -3.27 -12.88
N ALA A 185 3.17 -2.36 -12.27
CA ALA A 185 1.86 -1.96 -12.76
C ALA A 185 1.94 -1.27 -14.12
N ILE A 186 2.90 -0.34 -14.29
CA ILE A 186 3.14 0.36 -15.56
C ILE A 186 3.51 -0.64 -16.67
N ALA A 187 4.35 -1.62 -16.39
CA ALA A 187 4.73 -2.66 -17.35
C ALA A 187 3.53 -3.50 -17.83
N ARG A 188 2.42 -3.52 -17.08
CA ARG A 188 1.15 -4.16 -17.43
C ARG A 188 0.17 -3.24 -18.18
N GLY A 189 0.55 -1.98 -18.42
CA GLY A 189 -0.29 -0.99 -19.09
C GLY A 189 -1.20 -0.19 -18.16
N TRP A 190 -1.03 -0.30 -16.82
CA TRP A 190 -1.70 0.57 -15.87
C TRP A 190 -1.02 1.96 -15.84
N GLY A 191 -1.72 2.98 -15.39
CA GLY A 191 -1.07 4.17 -14.85
C GLY A 191 -0.44 3.84 -13.50
N GLY A 192 0.64 4.54 -13.17
CA GLY A 192 1.32 4.36 -11.89
C GLY A 192 1.64 5.70 -11.23
N TYR A 193 1.44 5.79 -9.91
CA TYR A 193 1.84 6.93 -9.11
C TYR A 193 2.66 6.46 -7.90
N HIS A 194 3.92 6.92 -7.86
CA HIS A 194 4.81 6.65 -6.72
C HIS A 194 4.50 7.64 -5.61
N PHE A 195 3.85 7.15 -4.56
CA PHE A 195 3.39 7.94 -3.42
C PHE A 195 4.55 8.24 -2.47
N ASP A 196 4.72 9.51 -2.09
CA ASP A 196 5.69 9.90 -1.07
C ASP A 196 5.04 9.74 0.32
N ALA A 197 5.33 8.62 0.99
CA ALA A 197 4.85 8.35 2.34
C ALA A 197 5.35 9.34 3.40
N LYS A 198 6.39 10.15 3.10
CA LYS A 198 6.92 11.19 3.99
C LYS A 198 6.13 12.50 3.88
N ASP A 199 5.50 12.74 2.73
CA ASP A 199 4.62 13.90 2.51
C ASP A 199 3.31 13.47 1.82
N PRO A 200 2.43 12.77 2.57
CA PRO A 200 1.17 12.29 2.02
C PRO A 200 0.21 13.42 1.60
N VAL A 201 0.34 14.60 2.22
CA VAL A 201 -0.47 15.77 1.85
C VAL A 201 -0.11 16.23 0.43
N LYS A 202 1.17 16.38 0.15
CA LYS A 202 1.65 16.75 -1.18
C LYS A 202 1.26 15.69 -2.22
N SER A 203 1.49 14.41 -1.93
CA SER A 203 1.11 13.31 -2.83
C SER A 203 -0.39 13.32 -3.15
N CYS A 204 -1.25 13.52 -2.16
CA CYS A 204 -2.69 13.63 -2.38
C CYS A 204 -3.09 14.88 -3.18
N MET A 205 -2.40 16.01 -3.01
CA MET A 205 -2.62 17.21 -3.83
C MET A 205 -2.25 16.96 -5.30
N GLU A 206 -1.11 16.34 -5.57
CA GLU A 206 -0.69 15.96 -6.92
C GLU A 206 -1.67 14.97 -7.57
N LEU A 207 -2.10 13.95 -6.82
CA LEU A 207 -3.13 13.00 -7.29
C LEU A 207 -4.46 13.69 -7.60
N ARG A 208 -4.89 14.69 -6.80
CA ARG A 208 -6.09 15.47 -7.10
C ARG A 208 -5.94 16.23 -8.42
N ASN A 209 -4.80 16.83 -8.66
CA ASN A 209 -4.53 17.52 -9.93
C ASN A 209 -4.58 16.55 -11.12
N ILE A 210 -3.99 15.35 -10.99
CA ILE A 210 -4.01 14.32 -12.04
C ILE A 210 -5.42 13.80 -12.32
N LEU A 211 -6.25 13.65 -11.27
CA LEU A 211 -7.51 12.92 -11.34
C LEU A 211 -8.74 13.82 -11.56
N PHE A 212 -8.70 15.11 -11.16
CA PHE A 212 -9.86 16.00 -11.19
C PHE A 212 -9.66 17.28 -12.02
N THR A 213 -8.44 17.56 -12.56
CA THR A 213 -8.28 18.72 -13.43
C THR A 213 -8.94 18.44 -14.77
N GLU A 214 -9.99 19.17 -15.07
CA GLU A 214 -10.51 19.32 -16.45
C GLU A 214 -9.53 20.24 -17.22
N GLU A 215 -9.14 19.82 -18.43
CA GLU A 215 -8.43 20.71 -19.37
C GLU A 215 -9.40 21.67 -20.06
#